data_fa42df2b2e4994d33c3811129c0e3b02
#
_entry.id   fa42df2b2e4994d33c3811129c0e3b02
#
_cell.length_a   1.000
_cell.length_b   1.000
_cell.length_c   1.000
_cell.angle_alpha   90.00
_cell.angle_beta   90.00
_cell.angle_gamma   90.00
#
_symmetry.space_group_name_H-M   'P 1'
#
loop_
_entity.id
_entity.type
_entity.pdbx_description
1 polymer ?
#
loop_
_entity_poly.entity_id
_entity_poly.type
_entity_poly.pdbx_seq_one_letter_code
_entity_poly.pdbx_strand_id
1 'polypeptide(L)'
;MDELKEVRDCCSGSWMVWGDFNLIYRAEDKSNNRLNRRMMSRFRQFINATDLQELYLKGRLFTWSNERDTPTLERLDRVFTSEDWALAFPNHELSALATECSDHAPLLLKTDCTITHCMRFRFENFWPKCEGYLQVVEEAWNAPLPWSTSDADAFRCLDFKLRNTAKMLKSWSAKRVGSVRLQLAIAKEITLRLDAAQDTRTLMPHELALRRKAKLCSLGLASLQRTLVRQRSRITFLAEGDANTRFFHLQACHRSRKGHISKLRTEETVLFREDEMADAVFQHFENMLGTRGIQNNYINFEELDLPSVGDTMFDHCFSEEEIWQAIGEMPNDKAPGPDGFTGLFFKIAWPIIKHDIMRAFQAIWALDGRSFYLVNQAYMVLLRKKNDASSIGDYRPISLIHSFAKLLTKVLARRLTSHVKKLVKQSQSAFIRTQLIHENYKAVQLSAKLLHRQKIPSALIKVDIAKAFDTVNWRFLLNLLQHLGFSRRWLDWILSSASTKVILNGSPGRRICHARGLRQEDPLSPLLFVLVMEGPNALLNLAYGRGLLRTLHPMI
;
A
#
# COMPACT_ATOMS: atom_id res chain seq x y z
N MET A 1 39.18 -0.59 -8.64
CA MET A 1 37.92 -0.41 -9.38
C MET A 1 38.11 -0.70 -10.86
N ASP A 2 39.20 -0.30 -11.45
CA ASP A 2 39.45 -0.55 -12.88
C ASP A 2 39.70 -2.05 -13.17
N GLU A 3 40.47 -2.75 -12.33
CA GLU A 3 40.63 -4.21 -12.36
C GLU A 3 39.30 -4.97 -12.30
N LEU A 4 38.36 -4.52 -11.45
CA LEU A 4 37.03 -5.14 -11.37
C LEU A 4 36.18 -4.90 -12.64
N LYS A 5 36.43 -3.81 -13.38
CA LYS A 5 35.81 -3.58 -14.69
C LYS A 5 36.36 -4.54 -15.73
N GLU A 6 37.67 -4.69 -15.76
CA GLU A 6 38.33 -5.66 -16.66
C GLU A 6 37.84 -7.09 -16.40
N VAL A 7 37.74 -7.49 -15.13
CA VAL A 7 37.17 -8.80 -14.76
C VAL A 7 35.72 -8.90 -15.25
N ARG A 8 34.93 -7.83 -15.12
CA ARG A 8 33.55 -7.83 -15.59
C ARG A 8 33.43 -7.99 -17.09
N ASP A 9 34.29 -7.33 -17.85
CA ASP A 9 34.31 -7.39 -19.31
C ASP A 9 34.67 -8.79 -19.82
N CYS A 10 35.46 -9.53 -19.03
CA CYS A 10 35.80 -10.92 -19.31
C CYS A 10 34.72 -11.93 -18.90
N CYS A 11 33.76 -11.56 -18.06
CA CYS A 11 32.74 -12.45 -17.48
C CYS A 11 31.36 -12.22 -18.12
N SER A 12 30.88 -13.15 -18.94
CA SER A 12 29.59 -13.07 -19.64
C SER A 12 28.39 -13.59 -18.82
N GLY A 13 28.59 -14.14 -17.60
CA GLY A 13 27.58 -14.77 -16.78
C GLY A 13 27.04 -13.90 -15.64
N SER A 14 26.16 -14.49 -14.84
CA SER A 14 25.74 -13.92 -13.56
C SER A 14 26.92 -13.85 -12.59
N TRP A 15 27.13 -12.72 -11.94
CA TRP A 15 28.21 -12.57 -10.98
C TRP A 15 27.82 -11.73 -9.77
N MET A 16 28.61 -11.88 -8.72
CA MET A 16 28.46 -11.20 -7.46
C MET A 16 29.82 -10.69 -6.99
N VAL A 17 29.87 -9.46 -6.51
CA VAL A 17 31.06 -8.86 -5.88
C VAL A 17 30.72 -8.56 -4.43
N TRP A 18 31.58 -8.99 -3.51
CA TRP A 18 31.35 -8.79 -2.09
C TRP A 18 32.66 -8.58 -1.34
N GLY A 19 32.60 -7.81 -0.27
CA GLY A 19 33.75 -7.52 0.58
C GLY A 19 33.66 -6.14 1.21
N ASP A 20 34.77 -5.76 1.84
CA ASP A 20 35.00 -4.42 2.34
C ASP A 20 35.54 -3.55 1.19
N PHE A 21 34.75 -2.55 0.81
CA PHE A 21 35.13 -1.60 -0.26
C PHE A 21 35.88 -0.38 0.27
N ASN A 22 35.94 -0.20 1.59
CA ASN A 22 36.49 0.98 2.24
C ASN A 22 35.93 2.32 1.67
N LEU A 23 34.73 2.27 1.10
CA LEU A 23 34.07 3.39 0.43
C LEU A 23 32.59 3.45 0.79
N ILE A 24 32.13 4.65 1.09
CA ILE A 24 30.72 4.92 1.25
C ILE A 24 30.07 5.22 -0.12
N TYR A 25 28.84 4.73 -0.29
CA TYR A 25 28.08 4.88 -1.53
C TYR A 25 27.10 6.06 -1.49
N ARG A 26 26.53 6.32 -0.28
CA ARG A 26 25.58 7.40 0.00
C ARG A 26 26.01 8.15 1.25
N ALA A 27 25.50 9.38 1.44
CA ALA A 27 25.76 10.14 2.65
C ALA A 27 25.25 9.44 3.91
N GLU A 28 24.13 8.71 3.78
CA GLU A 28 23.47 7.93 4.85
C GLU A 28 24.29 6.70 5.30
N ASP A 29 25.30 6.31 4.54
CA ASP A 29 26.21 5.21 4.88
C ASP A 29 27.23 5.59 5.95
N LYS A 30 27.22 6.82 6.44
CA LYS A 30 28.08 7.32 7.50
C LYS A 30 27.28 8.07 8.55
N SER A 31 27.60 7.84 9.83
CA SER A 31 26.89 8.44 10.97
C SER A 31 27.15 9.95 11.15
N ASN A 32 28.15 10.52 10.46
CA ASN A 32 28.48 11.93 10.54
C ASN A 32 28.61 12.59 9.15
N ASN A 33 28.66 13.93 9.11
CA ASN A 33 28.68 14.71 7.86
C ASN A 33 30.08 14.87 7.23
N ARG A 34 31.12 14.19 7.74
CA ARG A 34 32.47 14.24 7.15
C ARG A 34 32.56 13.27 5.96
N LEU A 35 32.14 13.75 4.78
CA LEU A 35 31.98 12.92 3.58
C LEU A 35 33.06 13.20 2.54
N ASN A 36 33.70 12.17 2.00
CA ASN A 36 34.55 12.28 0.83
C ASN A 36 33.70 12.16 -0.46
N ARG A 37 33.09 13.28 -0.87
CA ARG A 37 32.17 13.34 -2.02
C ARG A 37 32.82 12.88 -3.33
N ARG A 38 34.12 13.12 -3.51
CA ARG A 38 34.86 12.69 -4.73
C ARG A 38 34.92 11.17 -4.82
N MET A 39 35.28 10.50 -3.73
CA MET A 39 35.35 9.04 -3.71
C MET A 39 33.95 8.39 -3.80
N MET A 40 32.95 8.97 -3.15
CA MET A 40 31.56 8.55 -3.30
C MET A 40 31.10 8.63 -4.77
N SER A 41 31.39 9.70 -5.47
CA SER A 41 31.05 9.88 -6.88
C SER A 41 31.74 8.84 -7.76
N ARG A 42 33.03 8.60 -7.56
CA ARG A 42 33.79 7.57 -8.28
C ARG A 42 33.24 6.17 -8.04
N PHE A 43 32.88 5.87 -6.80
CA PHE A 43 32.31 4.56 -6.46
C PHE A 43 30.93 4.35 -7.12
N ARG A 44 30.08 5.39 -7.11
CA ARG A 44 28.79 5.35 -7.83
C ARG A 44 28.97 5.14 -9.34
N GLN A 45 29.92 5.86 -9.95
CA GLN A 45 30.23 5.71 -11.37
C GLN A 45 30.69 4.28 -11.70
N PHE A 46 31.52 3.69 -10.84
CA PHE A 46 31.97 2.31 -11.00
C PHE A 46 30.77 1.33 -10.94
N ILE A 47 29.91 1.43 -9.91
CA ILE A 47 28.76 0.55 -9.77
C ILE A 47 27.79 0.69 -10.95
N ASN A 48 27.54 1.92 -11.41
CA ASN A 48 26.68 2.17 -12.57
C ASN A 48 27.30 1.63 -13.87
N ALA A 49 28.60 1.79 -14.06
CA ALA A 49 29.30 1.32 -15.26
C ALA A 49 29.35 -0.22 -15.36
N THR A 50 29.37 -0.92 -14.22
CA THR A 50 29.40 -2.38 -14.16
C THR A 50 28.00 -3.01 -14.05
N ASP A 51 26.94 -2.20 -14.08
CA ASP A 51 25.55 -2.66 -13.96
C ASP A 51 25.28 -3.51 -12.70
N LEU A 52 25.98 -3.21 -11.63
CA LEU A 52 25.84 -3.90 -10.37
C LEU A 52 24.79 -3.25 -9.47
N GLN A 53 24.19 -4.05 -8.64
CA GLN A 53 23.18 -3.62 -7.67
C GLN A 53 23.51 -4.09 -6.29
N GLU A 54 23.42 -3.16 -5.34
CA GLU A 54 23.64 -3.46 -3.94
C GLU A 54 22.50 -4.30 -3.37
N LEU A 55 22.85 -5.40 -2.69
CA LEU A 55 21.91 -6.18 -1.91
C LEU A 55 21.52 -5.43 -0.63
N TYR A 56 20.24 -5.47 -0.30
CA TYR A 56 19.73 -4.87 0.92
C TYR A 56 20.24 -5.61 2.15
N LEU A 57 20.93 -4.89 3.05
CA LEU A 57 21.38 -5.42 4.33
C LEU A 57 20.24 -5.34 5.36
N LYS A 58 19.89 -6.49 5.95
CA LYS A 58 18.90 -6.57 7.03
C LYS A 58 19.55 -6.42 8.40
N GLY A 59 18.85 -5.72 9.28
CA GLY A 59 19.12 -5.70 10.70
C GLY A 59 20.12 -4.66 11.19
N ARG A 60 20.98 -4.12 10.34
CA ARG A 60 21.90 -3.01 10.65
C ARG A 60 21.98 -2.03 9.47
N LEU A 61 22.32 -0.78 9.78
CA LEU A 61 22.61 0.23 8.76
C LEU A 61 24.09 0.28 8.39
N PHE A 62 24.94 0.08 9.40
CA PHE A 62 26.38 0.21 9.29
C PHE A 62 27.04 -1.15 9.52
N THR A 63 28.18 -1.38 8.87
CA THR A 63 28.94 -2.62 8.97
C THR A 63 30.26 -2.45 9.72
N TRP A 64 30.70 -1.21 9.95
CA TRP A 64 31.94 -0.86 10.62
C TRP A 64 31.74 0.20 11.71
N SER A 65 32.57 0.13 12.75
CA SER A 65 32.60 1.09 13.86
C SER A 65 34.05 1.35 14.28
N ASN A 66 34.39 2.61 14.56
CA ASN A 66 35.72 2.92 15.13
C ASN A 66 35.82 2.70 16.65
N GLU A 67 34.81 2.10 17.27
CA GLU A 67 34.73 1.71 18.68
C GLU A 67 35.13 2.75 19.74
N ARG A 68 34.99 4.04 19.41
CA ARG A 68 35.26 5.15 20.36
C ARG A 68 34.01 5.47 21.18
N ASP A 69 34.15 6.23 22.26
CA ASP A 69 33.04 6.70 23.12
C ASP A 69 31.91 7.38 22.31
N THR A 70 32.24 8.15 21.29
CA THR A 70 31.33 8.66 20.27
C THR A 70 31.70 8.04 18.92
N PRO A 71 31.11 6.85 18.60
CA PRO A 71 31.59 6.08 17.47
C PRO A 71 31.20 6.73 16.13
N THR A 72 32.14 6.71 15.19
CA THR A 72 31.83 6.87 13.78
C THR A 72 31.45 5.52 13.20
N LEU A 73 30.27 5.43 12.62
CA LEU A 73 29.74 4.22 12.01
C LEU A 73 29.70 4.41 10.50
N GLU A 74 30.15 3.40 9.76
CA GLU A 74 30.17 3.41 8.31
C GLU A 74 29.66 2.07 7.73
N ARG A 75 29.08 2.11 6.54
CA ARG A 75 28.72 0.92 5.76
C ARG A 75 29.75 0.71 4.67
N LEU A 76 30.78 -0.07 4.99
CA LEU A 76 31.92 -0.37 4.13
C LEU A 76 31.80 -1.73 3.44
N ASP A 77 31.31 -2.72 4.19
CA ASP A 77 31.10 -4.08 3.69
C ASP A 77 29.80 -4.16 2.91
N ARG A 78 29.88 -4.65 1.68
CA ARG A 78 28.73 -4.68 0.75
C ARG A 78 28.75 -5.94 -0.09
N VAL A 79 27.57 -6.25 -0.60
CA VAL A 79 27.38 -7.28 -1.62
C VAL A 79 26.64 -6.63 -2.78
N PHE A 80 27.26 -6.69 -3.95
CA PHE A 80 26.68 -6.25 -5.22
C PHE A 80 26.48 -7.44 -6.13
N THR A 81 25.39 -7.46 -6.89
CA THR A 81 25.06 -8.56 -7.81
C THR A 81 24.65 -8.04 -9.17
N SER A 82 24.91 -8.84 -10.20
CA SER A 82 24.27 -8.65 -11.50
C SER A 82 22.79 -9.00 -11.45
N GLU A 83 22.02 -8.51 -12.42
CA GLU A 83 20.58 -8.83 -12.51
C GLU A 83 20.34 -10.32 -12.68
N ASP A 84 21.13 -10.98 -13.53
CA ASP A 84 20.99 -12.42 -13.78
C ASP A 84 21.19 -13.23 -12.51
N TRP A 85 22.13 -12.82 -11.64
CA TRP A 85 22.32 -13.42 -10.33
C TRP A 85 21.08 -13.21 -9.45
N ALA A 86 20.58 -11.98 -9.39
CA ALA A 86 19.40 -11.65 -8.57
C ALA A 86 18.12 -12.37 -9.05
N LEU A 87 18.04 -12.69 -10.34
CA LEU A 87 16.96 -13.48 -10.93
C LEU A 87 17.12 -14.98 -10.68
N ALA A 88 18.36 -15.48 -10.65
CA ALA A 88 18.66 -16.87 -10.32
C ALA A 88 18.36 -17.18 -8.83
N PHE A 89 18.61 -16.21 -7.94
CA PHE A 89 18.38 -16.33 -6.51
C PHE A 89 17.35 -15.31 -6.00
N PRO A 90 16.06 -15.40 -6.38
CA PRO A 90 15.04 -14.39 -6.07
C PRO A 90 14.76 -14.25 -4.58
N ASN A 91 15.03 -15.28 -3.79
CA ASN A 91 14.75 -15.35 -2.36
C ASN A 91 16.00 -15.14 -1.48
N HIS A 92 17.05 -14.54 -2.03
CA HIS A 92 18.25 -14.28 -1.24
C HIS A 92 18.00 -13.27 -0.12
N GLU A 93 18.72 -13.44 0.98
CA GLU A 93 18.70 -12.55 2.14
C GLU A 93 20.13 -12.27 2.61
N LEU A 94 20.49 -10.97 2.74
CA LEU A 94 21.74 -10.52 3.32
C LEU A 94 21.47 -9.95 4.70
N SER A 95 22.16 -10.49 5.73
CA SER A 95 22.04 -10.05 7.12
C SER A 95 23.42 -9.83 7.76
N ALA A 96 23.50 -8.84 8.67
CA ALA A 96 24.68 -8.65 9.50
C ALA A 96 24.57 -9.52 10.75
N LEU A 97 25.66 -10.18 11.11
CA LEU A 97 25.80 -10.94 12.34
C LEU A 97 26.48 -10.11 13.43
N ALA A 98 26.30 -10.51 14.69
CA ALA A 98 27.08 -9.97 15.79
C ALA A 98 28.50 -10.52 15.74
N THR A 99 29.47 -9.71 16.17
CA THR A 99 30.88 -10.10 16.36
C THR A 99 31.36 -9.59 17.69
N GLU A 100 32.24 -10.33 18.33
CA GLU A 100 32.89 -9.97 19.59
C GLU A 100 34.37 -9.60 19.37
N CYS A 101 34.91 -9.86 18.18
CA CYS A 101 36.35 -9.79 17.90
C CYS A 101 36.74 -8.84 16.78
N SER A 102 35.79 -8.09 16.16
CA SER A 102 36.09 -7.23 15.00
C SER A 102 35.25 -5.96 15.02
N ASP A 103 35.82 -4.88 14.60
CA ASP A 103 35.16 -3.60 14.32
C ASP A 103 34.24 -3.66 13.06
N HIS A 104 34.36 -4.74 12.26
CA HIS A 104 33.45 -5.05 11.15
C HIS A 104 32.42 -6.11 11.56
N ALA A 105 31.17 -5.94 11.09
CA ALA A 105 30.11 -6.91 11.25
C ALA A 105 30.18 -7.97 10.14
N PRO A 106 30.27 -9.28 10.46
CA PRO A 106 30.20 -10.32 9.44
C PRO A 106 28.87 -10.28 8.68
N LEU A 107 28.94 -10.47 7.37
CA LEU A 107 27.76 -10.53 6.52
C LEU A 107 27.42 -11.97 6.16
N LEU A 108 26.18 -12.37 6.38
CA LEU A 108 25.65 -13.67 6.00
C LEU A 108 24.68 -13.50 4.82
N LEU A 109 25.04 -14.11 3.68
CA LEU A 109 24.18 -14.22 2.51
C LEU A 109 23.55 -15.61 2.46
N LYS A 110 22.22 -15.66 2.53
CA LYS A 110 21.42 -16.87 2.32
C LYS A 110 20.80 -16.80 0.94
N THR A 111 20.89 -17.86 0.14
CA THR A 111 20.34 -17.92 -1.23
C THR A 111 18.99 -18.63 -1.33
N ASP A 112 18.69 -19.52 -0.38
CA ASP A 112 17.50 -20.39 -0.37
C ASP A 112 16.53 -20.04 0.77
N CYS A 113 16.17 -18.77 0.92
CA CYS A 113 15.06 -18.44 1.79
C CYS A 113 13.77 -18.89 1.11
N THR A 114 13.17 -19.97 1.58
CA THR A 114 11.85 -20.46 1.15
C THR A 114 10.78 -19.46 1.57
N ILE A 115 10.60 -18.41 0.76
CA ILE A 115 9.46 -17.53 0.90
C ILE A 115 8.31 -18.21 0.16
N THR A 116 7.46 -18.91 0.91
CA THR A 116 6.22 -19.46 0.37
C THR A 116 5.27 -18.31 0.04
N HIS A 117 5.37 -17.81 -1.19
CA HIS A 117 4.40 -16.83 -1.67
C HIS A 117 3.08 -17.53 -1.99
N CYS A 118 2.08 -17.36 -1.14
CA CYS A 118 0.72 -17.70 -1.50
C CYS A 118 0.30 -16.84 -2.70
N MET A 119 0.21 -17.44 -3.88
CA MET A 119 -0.16 -16.77 -5.14
C MET A 119 -1.64 -16.41 -5.12
N ARG A 120 -1.96 -15.23 -4.57
CA ARG A 120 -3.32 -14.70 -4.57
C ARG A 120 -3.68 -14.17 -5.94
N PHE A 121 -4.97 -14.21 -6.25
CA PHE A 121 -5.50 -13.54 -7.43
C PHE A 121 -5.21 -12.03 -7.36
N ARG A 122 -4.75 -11.48 -8.47
CA ARG A 122 -4.63 -10.05 -8.70
C ARG A 122 -5.02 -9.76 -10.13
N PHE A 123 -5.89 -8.79 -10.30
CA PHE A 123 -6.30 -8.32 -11.61
C PHE A 123 -5.13 -7.63 -12.32
N GLU A 124 -4.86 -8.04 -13.54
CA GLU A 124 -3.77 -7.46 -14.35
C GLU A 124 -4.36 -6.44 -15.35
N ASN A 125 -3.84 -5.23 -15.34
CA ASN A 125 -4.42 -4.09 -16.07
C ASN A 125 -4.35 -4.23 -17.60
N PHE A 126 -3.60 -5.18 -18.14
CA PHE A 126 -3.55 -5.45 -19.57
C PHE A 126 -4.64 -6.39 -20.07
N TRP A 127 -5.26 -7.20 -19.19
CA TRP A 127 -6.29 -8.19 -19.58
C TRP A 127 -7.42 -7.62 -20.41
N PRO A 128 -7.95 -6.41 -20.13
CA PRO A 128 -8.99 -5.81 -20.95
C PRO A 128 -8.62 -5.56 -22.41
N LYS A 129 -7.32 -5.51 -22.71
CA LYS A 129 -6.80 -5.34 -24.08
C LYS A 129 -6.66 -6.67 -24.82
N CYS A 130 -6.82 -7.79 -24.14
CA CYS A 130 -6.74 -9.12 -24.73
C CYS A 130 -8.10 -9.55 -25.29
N GLU A 131 -8.07 -10.13 -26.47
CA GLU A 131 -9.25 -10.72 -27.09
C GLU A 131 -9.88 -11.81 -26.21
N GLY A 132 -11.21 -11.84 -26.11
CA GLY A 132 -11.97 -12.79 -25.30
C GLY A 132 -12.10 -12.43 -23.83
N TYR A 133 -11.49 -11.33 -23.36
CA TYR A 133 -11.56 -10.91 -21.94
C TYR A 133 -13.01 -10.68 -21.47
N LEU A 134 -13.77 -9.84 -22.17
CA LEU A 134 -15.16 -9.51 -21.78
C LEU A 134 -16.05 -10.74 -21.81
N GLN A 135 -15.89 -11.63 -22.79
CA GLN A 135 -16.62 -12.86 -22.87
C GLN A 135 -16.39 -13.74 -21.65
N VAL A 136 -15.14 -13.92 -21.23
CA VAL A 136 -14.80 -14.70 -20.02
C VAL A 136 -15.40 -14.07 -18.77
N VAL A 137 -15.39 -12.74 -18.66
CA VAL A 137 -16.03 -12.04 -17.54
C VAL A 137 -17.53 -12.28 -17.54
N GLU A 138 -18.19 -12.18 -18.68
CA GLU A 138 -19.64 -12.38 -18.83
C GLU A 138 -20.05 -13.81 -18.51
N GLU A 139 -19.36 -14.81 -19.07
CA GLU A 139 -19.57 -16.23 -18.78
C GLU A 139 -19.40 -16.54 -17.29
N ALA A 140 -18.32 -16.02 -16.69
CA ALA A 140 -18.03 -16.24 -15.27
C ALA A 140 -19.04 -15.56 -14.35
N TRP A 141 -19.49 -14.35 -14.71
CA TRP A 141 -20.44 -13.56 -13.92
C TRP A 141 -21.85 -14.13 -13.97
N ASN A 142 -22.26 -14.62 -15.12
CA ASN A 142 -23.60 -15.18 -15.36
C ASN A 142 -23.68 -16.69 -15.08
N ALA A 143 -22.60 -17.31 -14.57
CA ALA A 143 -22.60 -18.72 -14.20
C ALA A 143 -23.68 -19.02 -13.15
N PRO A 144 -24.35 -20.19 -13.22
CA PRO A 144 -25.39 -20.54 -12.28
C PRO A 144 -24.88 -20.54 -10.84
N LEU A 145 -25.72 -20.05 -9.93
CA LEU A 145 -25.42 -20.07 -8.52
C LEU A 145 -25.55 -21.51 -7.97
N PRO A 146 -24.65 -21.96 -7.08
CA PRO A 146 -24.68 -23.32 -6.53
C PRO A 146 -25.80 -23.56 -5.49
N TRP A 147 -26.67 -22.61 -5.27
CA TRP A 147 -27.81 -22.65 -4.34
C TRP A 147 -29.04 -22.01 -4.96
N SER A 148 -30.22 -22.27 -4.36
CA SER A 148 -31.48 -21.64 -4.78
C SER A 148 -31.41 -20.12 -4.61
N THR A 149 -31.96 -19.38 -5.57
CA THR A 149 -32.00 -17.91 -5.57
C THR A 149 -32.84 -17.36 -4.41
N SER A 150 -33.75 -18.13 -3.81
CA SER A 150 -34.55 -17.73 -2.66
C SER A 150 -33.73 -17.55 -1.36
N ASP A 151 -32.61 -18.26 -1.22
CA ASP A 151 -31.82 -18.30 0.01
C ASP A 151 -30.57 -17.40 -0.02
N ALA A 152 -30.28 -16.81 -1.18
CA ALA A 152 -29.05 -16.04 -1.37
C ALA A 152 -29.31 -14.53 -1.27
N ASP A 153 -28.77 -13.92 -0.24
CA ASP A 153 -28.71 -12.46 -0.16
C ASP A 153 -27.77 -11.86 -1.22
N ALA A 154 -27.91 -10.55 -1.47
CA ALA A 154 -27.16 -9.84 -2.49
C ALA A 154 -25.64 -9.93 -2.32
N PHE A 155 -25.14 -9.95 -1.09
CA PHE A 155 -23.69 -9.96 -0.80
C PHE A 155 -23.09 -11.34 -1.00
N ARG A 156 -23.81 -12.39 -0.65
CA ARG A 156 -23.39 -13.77 -0.92
C ARG A 156 -23.30 -14.03 -2.42
N CYS A 157 -24.29 -13.55 -3.19
CA CYS A 157 -24.27 -13.62 -4.63
C CYS A 157 -23.06 -12.85 -5.21
N LEU A 158 -22.85 -11.64 -4.76
CA LEU A 158 -21.75 -10.79 -5.23
C LEU A 158 -20.37 -11.40 -4.91
N ASP A 159 -20.15 -11.88 -3.69
CA ASP A 159 -18.90 -12.55 -3.30
C ASP A 159 -18.64 -13.79 -4.18
N PHE A 160 -19.66 -14.61 -4.42
CA PHE A 160 -19.54 -15.78 -5.29
C PHE A 160 -19.16 -15.38 -6.73
N LYS A 161 -19.88 -14.42 -7.32
CA LYS A 161 -19.62 -13.95 -8.68
C LYS A 161 -18.22 -13.37 -8.84
N LEU A 162 -17.75 -12.58 -7.87
CA LEU A 162 -16.38 -12.05 -7.85
C LEU A 162 -15.36 -13.19 -7.77
N ARG A 163 -15.53 -14.16 -6.86
CA ARG A 163 -14.61 -15.30 -6.73
C ARG A 163 -14.59 -16.17 -7.97
N ASN A 164 -15.76 -16.44 -8.56
CA ASN A 164 -15.85 -17.21 -9.79
C ASN A 164 -15.16 -16.50 -10.96
N THR A 165 -15.39 -15.20 -11.10
CA THR A 165 -14.73 -14.38 -12.12
C THR A 165 -13.20 -14.36 -11.91
N ALA A 166 -12.72 -14.25 -10.67
CA ALA A 166 -11.29 -14.32 -10.36
C ALA A 166 -10.70 -15.68 -10.76
N LYS A 167 -11.40 -16.79 -10.47
CA LYS A 167 -11.00 -18.16 -10.85
C LYS A 167 -10.92 -18.33 -12.36
N MET A 168 -11.95 -17.90 -13.08
CA MET A 168 -12.04 -18.03 -14.54
C MET A 168 -10.98 -17.16 -15.23
N LEU A 169 -10.79 -15.92 -14.82
CA LEU A 169 -9.75 -15.03 -15.35
C LEU A 169 -8.34 -15.59 -15.10
N LYS A 170 -8.08 -16.19 -13.93
CA LYS A 170 -6.79 -16.83 -13.65
C LYS A 170 -6.55 -18.02 -14.59
N SER A 171 -7.54 -18.87 -14.81
CA SER A 171 -7.46 -20.01 -15.75
C SER A 171 -7.29 -19.54 -17.20
N TRP A 172 -8.12 -18.57 -17.62
CA TRP A 172 -8.05 -17.99 -18.96
C TRP A 172 -6.68 -17.35 -19.24
N SER A 173 -6.18 -16.55 -18.30
CA SER A 173 -4.86 -15.91 -18.43
C SER A 173 -3.73 -16.93 -18.51
N ALA A 174 -3.80 -18.02 -17.74
CA ALA A 174 -2.80 -19.08 -17.82
C ALA A 174 -2.79 -19.77 -19.20
N LYS A 175 -3.96 -19.97 -19.82
CA LYS A 175 -4.09 -20.58 -21.15
C LYS A 175 -3.74 -19.60 -22.29
N ARG A 176 -4.23 -18.35 -22.21
CA ARG A 176 -4.13 -17.37 -23.31
C ARG A 176 -2.81 -16.62 -23.31
N VAL A 177 -2.33 -16.21 -22.14
CA VAL A 177 -1.10 -15.41 -21.97
C VAL A 177 0.09 -16.30 -21.64
N GLY A 178 -0.10 -17.30 -20.80
CA GLY A 178 0.98 -18.21 -20.37
C GLY A 178 2.14 -17.50 -19.71
N SER A 179 3.34 -18.02 -19.88
CA SER A 179 4.57 -17.37 -19.41
C SER A 179 5.12 -16.41 -20.48
N VAL A 180 4.83 -15.13 -20.34
CA VAL A 180 5.34 -14.07 -21.25
C VAL A 180 6.86 -14.13 -21.38
N ARG A 181 7.57 -14.38 -20.26
CA ARG A 181 9.03 -14.49 -20.25
C ARG A 181 9.53 -15.65 -21.10
N LEU A 182 8.93 -16.82 -20.97
CA LEU A 182 9.29 -17.99 -21.75
C LEU A 182 8.99 -17.81 -23.24
N GLN A 183 7.80 -17.28 -23.57
CA GLN A 183 7.41 -17.00 -24.95
C GLN A 183 8.35 -15.98 -25.62
N LEU A 184 8.75 -14.93 -24.88
CA LEU A 184 9.70 -13.95 -25.38
C LEU A 184 11.08 -14.58 -25.61
N ALA A 185 11.55 -15.44 -24.73
CA ALA A 185 12.82 -16.15 -24.90
C ALA A 185 12.77 -17.08 -26.14
N ILE A 186 11.68 -17.83 -26.32
CA ILE A 186 11.47 -18.69 -27.49
C ILE A 186 11.45 -17.86 -28.79
N ALA A 187 10.72 -16.74 -28.81
CA ALA A 187 10.65 -15.91 -30.01
C ALA A 187 12.00 -15.29 -30.38
N LYS A 188 12.81 -14.90 -29.38
CA LYS A 188 14.17 -14.41 -29.59
C LYS A 188 15.10 -15.53 -30.11
N GLU A 189 15.01 -16.73 -29.53
CA GLU A 189 15.80 -17.89 -29.94
C GLU A 189 15.49 -18.29 -31.40
N ILE A 190 14.20 -18.35 -31.76
CA ILE A 190 13.80 -18.61 -33.17
C ILE A 190 14.40 -17.57 -34.12
N THR A 191 14.33 -16.29 -33.72
CA THR A 191 14.90 -15.20 -34.54
C THR A 191 16.41 -15.36 -34.67
N LEU A 192 17.12 -15.64 -33.59
CA LEU A 192 18.58 -15.82 -33.59
C LEU A 192 19.01 -16.99 -34.48
N ARG A 193 18.34 -18.13 -34.41
CA ARG A 193 18.64 -19.30 -35.24
C ARG A 193 18.39 -19.04 -36.72
N LEU A 194 17.31 -18.31 -37.05
CA LEU A 194 17.05 -17.94 -38.46
C LEU A 194 18.03 -16.87 -38.97
N ASP A 195 18.46 -15.94 -38.11
CA ASP A 195 19.50 -14.98 -38.45
C ASP A 195 20.85 -15.70 -38.73
N ALA A 196 21.24 -16.65 -37.86
CA ALA A 196 22.44 -17.46 -38.06
C ALA A 196 22.38 -18.33 -39.35
N ALA A 197 21.21 -18.88 -39.68
CA ALA A 197 21.02 -19.60 -40.94
C ALA A 197 21.13 -18.68 -42.15
N GLN A 198 20.70 -17.40 -42.02
CA GLN A 198 20.81 -16.41 -43.10
C GLN A 198 22.26 -16.01 -43.40
N ASP A 199 23.18 -16.13 -42.44
CA ASP A 199 24.61 -15.86 -42.64
C ASP A 199 25.28 -16.92 -43.55
N THR A 200 24.69 -18.12 -43.60
CA THR A 200 25.26 -19.26 -44.36
C THR A 200 24.50 -19.60 -45.65
N ARG A 201 23.20 -19.26 -45.73
CA ARG A 201 22.35 -19.52 -46.88
C ARG A 201 21.16 -18.57 -47.00
N THR A 202 20.59 -18.46 -48.16
CA THR A 202 19.31 -17.76 -48.35
C THR A 202 18.19 -18.51 -47.64
N LEU A 203 17.40 -17.78 -46.86
CA LEU A 203 16.22 -18.33 -46.17
C LEU A 203 15.08 -18.63 -47.16
N MET A 204 14.42 -19.73 -46.97
CA MET A 204 13.21 -20.08 -47.72
C MET A 204 12.05 -19.12 -47.40
N PRO A 205 11.04 -18.92 -48.28
CA PRO A 205 9.95 -17.99 -48.07
C PRO A 205 9.19 -18.22 -46.76
N HIS A 206 8.98 -19.47 -46.34
CA HIS A 206 8.34 -19.80 -45.07
C HIS A 206 9.22 -19.47 -43.83
N GLU A 207 10.55 -19.62 -43.94
CA GLU A 207 11.52 -19.23 -42.91
C GLU A 207 11.56 -17.70 -42.73
N LEU A 208 11.53 -16.94 -43.85
CA LEU A 208 11.42 -15.49 -43.80
C LEU A 208 10.10 -15.03 -43.18
N ALA A 209 8.97 -15.70 -43.47
CA ALA A 209 7.69 -15.43 -42.87
C ALA A 209 7.71 -15.71 -41.36
N LEU A 210 8.27 -16.86 -40.93
CA LEU A 210 8.45 -17.23 -39.54
C LEU A 210 9.32 -16.22 -38.77
N ARG A 211 10.45 -15.81 -39.37
CA ARG A 211 11.36 -14.80 -38.82
C ARG A 211 10.65 -13.46 -38.59
N ARG A 212 9.89 -12.99 -39.57
CA ARG A 212 9.10 -11.75 -39.47
C ARG A 212 8.06 -11.87 -38.32
N LYS A 213 7.34 -13.00 -38.28
CA LYS A 213 6.35 -13.28 -37.22
C LYS A 213 7.01 -13.33 -35.84
N ALA A 214 8.15 -14.01 -35.69
CA ALA A 214 8.90 -14.10 -34.44
C ALA A 214 9.37 -12.71 -33.97
N LYS A 215 9.85 -11.84 -34.84
CA LYS A 215 10.23 -10.45 -34.52
C LYS A 215 9.04 -9.63 -34.03
N LEU A 216 7.89 -9.69 -34.72
CA LEU A 216 6.67 -8.99 -34.30
C LEU A 216 6.17 -9.51 -32.96
N CYS A 217 6.16 -10.83 -32.76
CA CYS A 217 5.80 -11.43 -31.47
C CYS A 217 6.74 -10.98 -30.35
N SER A 218 8.06 -10.91 -30.61
CA SER A 218 9.03 -10.45 -29.62
C SER A 218 8.77 -9.01 -29.19
N LEU A 219 8.42 -8.11 -30.11
CA LEU A 219 8.08 -6.72 -29.79
C LEU A 219 6.80 -6.63 -28.93
N GLY A 220 5.75 -7.37 -29.32
CA GLY A 220 4.50 -7.41 -28.54
C GLY A 220 4.69 -7.98 -27.15
N LEU A 221 5.42 -9.09 -27.02
CA LEU A 221 5.72 -9.74 -25.74
C LEU A 221 6.63 -8.88 -24.85
N ALA A 222 7.60 -8.17 -25.41
CA ALA A 222 8.45 -7.23 -24.68
C ALA A 222 7.61 -6.06 -24.11
N SER A 223 6.70 -5.51 -24.91
CA SER A 223 5.77 -4.47 -24.46
C SER A 223 4.84 -4.97 -23.33
N LEU A 224 4.33 -6.19 -23.45
CA LEU A 224 3.52 -6.82 -22.44
C LEU A 224 4.30 -7.07 -21.15
N GLN A 225 5.51 -7.60 -21.25
CA GLN A 225 6.41 -7.80 -20.11
C GLN A 225 6.68 -6.47 -19.39
N ARG A 226 6.97 -5.40 -20.14
CA ARG A 226 7.14 -4.05 -19.59
C ARG A 226 5.91 -3.59 -18.81
N THR A 227 4.71 -3.77 -19.36
CA THR A 227 3.46 -3.39 -18.70
C THR A 227 3.25 -4.12 -17.38
N LEU A 228 3.49 -5.45 -17.37
CA LEU A 228 3.40 -6.28 -16.17
C LEU A 228 4.37 -5.84 -15.09
N VAL A 229 5.63 -5.62 -15.47
CA VAL A 229 6.68 -5.27 -14.51
C VAL A 229 6.48 -3.86 -13.96
N ARG A 230 6.05 -2.92 -14.80
CA ARG A 230 5.67 -1.57 -14.39
C ARG A 230 4.52 -1.60 -13.37
N GLN A 231 3.45 -2.35 -13.62
CA GLN A 231 2.34 -2.51 -12.68
C GLN A 231 2.82 -3.06 -11.32
N ARG A 232 3.75 -4.03 -11.34
CA ARG A 232 4.31 -4.63 -10.11
C ARG A 232 5.26 -3.70 -9.38
N SER A 233 6.03 -2.89 -10.10
CA SER A 233 6.96 -1.92 -9.50
C SER A 233 6.26 -0.73 -8.86
N ARG A 234 5.00 -0.42 -9.24
CA ARG A 234 4.19 0.72 -8.78
C ARG A 234 4.89 2.08 -8.97
N ILE A 235 5.76 2.18 -9.94
CA ILE A 235 6.41 3.45 -10.30
C ILE A 235 5.51 4.16 -11.30
N THR A 236 4.92 5.28 -10.87
CA THR A 236 3.95 6.05 -11.69
C THR A 236 4.59 7.26 -12.35
N PHE A 237 5.67 7.81 -11.81
CA PHE A 237 6.31 9.02 -12.33
C PHE A 237 7.13 8.80 -13.62
N LEU A 238 7.48 7.56 -13.95
CA LEU A 238 8.10 7.19 -15.22
C LEU A 238 7.04 6.71 -16.22
N ALA A 239 6.13 7.60 -16.61
CA ALA A 239 5.02 7.23 -17.50
C ALA A 239 5.47 6.92 -18.93
N GLU A 240 6.46 7.64 -19.47
CA GLU A 240 6.86 7.62 -20.88
C GLU A 240 8.38 7.54 -21.08
N GLY A 241 9.13 7.24 -20.05
CA GLY A 241 10.57 7.11 -20.15
C GLY A 241 11.01 5.72 -20.54
N ASP A 242 12.27 5.63 -20.80
CA ASP A 242 13.11 4.50 -21.15
C ASP A 242 12.54 3.10 -20.84
N ALA A 243 12.61 2.20 -21.82
CA ALA A 243 12.08 0.83 -21.74
C ALA A 243 12.83 -0.08 -20.75
N ASN A 244 13.36 0.48 -19.65
CA ASN A 244 14.16 -0.26 -18.69
C ASN A 244 13.30 -1.18 -17.81
N THR A 245 12.85 -2.31 -18.38
CA THR A 245 12.16 -3.39 -17.65
C THR A 245 12.99 -3.90 -16.49
N ARG A 246 14.31 -3.85 -16.60
CA ARG A 246 15.30 -4.20 -15.60
C ARG A 246 15.12 -3.38 -14.33
N PHE A 247 15.09 -2.05 -14.46
CA PHE A 247 14.86 -1.14 -13.33
C PHE A 247 13.56 -1.46 -12.57
N PHE A 248 12.47 -1.71 -13.30
CA PHE A 248 11.18 -2.04 -12.67
C PHE A 248 11.20 -3.39 -11.96
N HIS A 249 11.85 -4.41 -12.53
CA HIS A 249 12.03 -5.72 -11.88
C HIS A 249 12.79 -5.58 -10.57
N LEU A 250 13.89 -4.87 -10.58
CA LEU A 250 14.73 -4.66 -9.43
C LEU A 250 14.00 -3.91 -8.32
N GLN A 251 13.24 -2.87 -8.68
CA GLN A 251 12.41 -2.15 -7.72
C GLN A 251 11.31 -3.04 -7.12
N ALA A 252 10.69 -3.91 -7.91
CA ALA A 252 9.70 -4.85 -7.41
C ALA A 252 10.32 -5.86 -6.43
N CYS A 253 11.48 -6.43 -6.78
CA CYS A 253 12.24 -7.34 -5.92
C CYS A 253 12.74 -6.64 -4.64
N HIS A 254 13.29 -5.44 -4.77
CA HIS A 254 13.76 -4.65 -3.62
C HIS A 254 12.62 -4.36 -2.63
N ARG A 255 11.45 -3.97 -3.13
CA ARG A 255 10.27 -3.73 -2.28
C ARG A 255 9.78 -5.00 -1.61
N SER A 256 9.74 -6.12 -2.31
CA SER A 256 9.36 -7.41 -1.72
C SER A 256 10.29 -7.79 -0.57
N ARG A 257 11.60 -7.68 -0.76
CA ARG A 257 12.61 -7.94 0.27
C ARG A 257 12.53 -6.95 1.44
N LYS A 258 12.42 -5.65 1.13
CA LYS A 258 12.25 -4.61 2.17
C LYS A 258 10.99 -4.83 2.99
N GLY A 259 9.96 -5.45 2.42
CA GLY A 259 8.71 -5.77 3.12
C GLY A 259 8.76 -7.02 3.99
N HIS A 260 9.75 -7.91 3.81
CA HIS A 260 9.84 -9.17 4.57
C HIS A 260 10.28 -8.93 6.01
N ILE A 261 9.53 -9.44 6.99
CA ILE A 261 9.79 -9.34 8.42
C ILE A 261 10.47 -10.64 8.87
N SER A 262 11.78 -10.60 9.13
CA SER A 262 12.57 -11.76 9.51
C SER A 262 12.68 -11.97 11.02
N LYS A 263 12.44 -10.90 11.80
CA LYS A 263 12.42 -10.90 13.26
C LYS A 263 11.45 -9.87 13.79
N LEU A 264 10.86 -10.15 14.93
CA LEU A 264 9.95 -9.24 15.60
C LEU A 264 10.31 -9.17 17.09
N ARG A 265 10.57 -7.97 17.58
CA ARG A 265 10.85 -7.72 19.00
C ARG A 265 9.55 -7.43 19.72
N THR A 266 9.25 -8.23 20.74
CA THR A 266 8.24 -7.96 21.76
C THR A 266 8.92 -7.28 22.97
N GLU A 267 8.16 -6.98 24.01
CA GLU A 267 8.72 -6.40 25.25
C GLU A 267 9.66 -7.38 25.95
N GLU A 268 9.39 -8.69 25.86
CA GLU A 268 10.11 -9.73 26.59
C GLU A 268 11.19 -10.43 25.74
N THR A 269 10.93 -10.64 24.45
CA THR A 269 11.78 -11.52 23.60
C THR A 269 11.88 -11.04 22.17
N VAL A 270 12.81 -11.65 21.41
CA VAL A 270 12.92 -11.48 19.96
C VAL A 270 12.46 -12.77 19.29
N LEU A 271 11.40 -12.67 18.49
CA LEU A 271 10.80 -13.77 17.77
C LEU A 271 11.42 -13.89 16.37
N PHE A 272 11.73 -15.12 15.95
CA PHE A 272 12.28 -15.43 14.63
C PHE A 272 11.38 -16.39 13.84
N ARG A 273 10.58 -17.20 14.52
CA ARG A 273 9.68 -18.15 13.89
C ARG A 273 8.45 -17.43 13.37
N GLU A 274 8.00 -17.81 12.18
CA GLU A 274 6.90 -17.14 11.49
C GLU A 274 5.55 -17.32 12.20
N ASP A 275 5.32 -18.49 12.81
CA ASP A 275 4.15 -18.80 13.63
C ASP A 275 4.08 -17.93 14.89
N GLU A 276 5.17 -17.81 15.63
CA GLU A 276 5.27 -16.98 16.83
C GLU A 276 5.09 -15.49 16.50
N MET A 277 5.73 -15.02 15.40
CA MET A 277 5.55 -13.65 14.92
C MET A 277 4.10 -13.38 14.49
N ALA A 278 3.44 -14.35 13.83
CA ALA A 278 2.05 -14.22 13.40
C ALA A 278 1.10 -14.13 14.60
N ASP A 279 1.35 -14.91 15.66
CA ASP A 279 0.57 -14.85 16.90
C ASP A 279 0.78 -13.53 17.64
N ALA A 280 2.01 -13.05 17.78
CA ALA A 280 2.29 -11.76 18.40
C ALA A 280 1.64 -10.60 17.64
N VAL A 281 1.69 -10.62 16.31
CA VAL A 281 1.04 -9.63 15.46
C VAL A 281 -0.48 -9.70 15.63
N PHE A 282 -1.07 -10.89 15.63
CA PHE A 282 -2.50 -11.07 15.85
C PHE A 282 -2.93 -10.49 17.20
N GLN A 283 -2.27 -10.86 18.30
CA GLN A 283 -2.59 -10.38 19.64
C GLN A 283 -2.51 -8.85 19.75
N HIS A 284 -1.46 -8.26 19.16
CA HIS A 284 -1.29 -6.81 19.16
C HIS A 284 -2.49 -6.10 18.50
N PHE A 285 -2.90 -6.55 17.30
CA PHE A 285 -3.98 -5.89 16.56
C PHE A 285 -5.36 -6.29 17.09
N GLU A 286 -5.55 -7.50 17.63
CA GLU A 286 -6.78 -7.88 18.33
C GLU A 286 -7.00 -6.99 19.55
N ASN A 287 -5.98 -6.77 20.38
CA ASN A 287 -6.05 -5.87 21.53
C ASN A 287 -6.30 -4.42 21.11
N MET A 288 -5.76 -4.02 19.94
CA MET A 288 -5.89 -2.64 19.46
C MET A 288 -7.24 -2.36 18.79
N LEU A 289 -7.78 -3.30 18.01
CA LEU A 289 -8.96 -3.11 17.15
C LEU A 289 -10.15 -3.96 17.55
N GLY A 290 -9.93 -5.16 18.09
CA GLY A 290 -10.97 -6.14 18.42
C GLY A 290 -11.60 -5.93 19.80
N THR A 291 -10.95 -5.20 20.69
CA THR A 291 -11.45 -4.95 22.04
C THR A 291 -12.19 -3.60 22.11
N ARG A 292 -13.34 -3.60 22.76
CA ARG A 292 -14.04 -2.35 23.08
C ARG A 292 -13.21 -1.58 24.12
N GLY A 293 -12.79 -0.36 23.78
CA GLY A 293 -12.11 0.51 24.74
C GLY A 293 -13.05 0.82 25.93
N ILE A 294 -12.51 0.78 27.15
CA ILE A 294 -13.21 1.25 28.32
C ILE A 294 -13.35 2.77 28.20
N GLN A 295 -14.56 3.26 28.17
CA GLN A 295 -14.85 4.70 28.16
C GLN A 295 -15.15 5.14 29.58
N ASN A 296 -14.17 5.72 30.25
CA ASN A 296 -14.32 6.21 31.64
C ASN A 296 -14.90 7.62 31.70
N ASN A 297 -14.76 8.41 30.63
CA ASN A 297 -15.22 9.79 30.54
C ASN A 297 -16.27 9.94 29.44
N TYR A 298 -17.32 10.67 29.74
CA TYR A 298 -18.40 10.99 28.81
C TYR A 298 -18.38 12.49 28.54
N ILE A 299 -18.57 12.84 27.28
CA ILE A 299 -18.78 14.21 26.85
C ILE A 299 -20.28 14.45 26.80
N ASN A 300 -20.76 15.49 27.49
CA ASN A 300 -22.11 15.96 27.32
C ASN A 300 -22.21 16.77 26.02
N PHE A 301 -22.71 16.14 24.98
CA PHE A 301 -22.83 16.79 23.66
C PHE A 301 -23.92 17.87 23.63
N GLU A 302 -24.91 17.84 24.55
CA GLU A 302 -25.98 18.84 24.63
C GLU A 302 -25.44 20.23 25.03
N GLU A 303 -24.34 20.27 25.78
CA GLU A 303 -23.67 21.52 26.16
C GLU A 303 -22.74 22.07 25.04
N LEU A 304 -22.51 21.30 24.00
CA LEU A 304 -21.62 21.68 22.90
C LEU A 304 -22.45 22.29 21.76
N ASP A 305 -22.06 23.48 21.32
CA ASP A 305 -22.62 24.11 20.13
C ASP A 305 -22.10 23.42 18.88
N LEU A 306 -22.64 22.23 18.57
CA LEU A 306 -22.28 21.44 17.43
C LEU A 306 -23.18 21.78 16.23
N PRO A 307 -22.65 21.94 15.03
CA PRO A 307 -23.45 22.13 13.84
C PRO A 307 -24.29 20.89 13.55
N SER A 308 -25.49 21.06 13.01
CA SER A 308 -26.38 19.95 12.66
C SER A 308 -26.59 19.87 11.15
N VAL A 309 -26.65 18.63 10.64
CA VAL A 309 -27.06 18.33 9.27
C VAL A 309 -28.59 18.32 9.25
N GLY A 310 -29.23 19.41 8.92
CA GLY A 310 -30.71 19.48 8.81
C GLY A 310 -31.29 18.75 7.58
N ASP A 311 -30.54 17.84 6.96
CA ASP A 311 -30.89 17.33 5.62
C ASP A 311 -31.00 15.82 5.58
N THR A 312 -32.13 15.33 5.05
CA THR A 312 -32.43 13.91 4.81
C THR A 312 -31.73 13.34 3.56
N MET A 313 -30.99 14.15 2.81
CA MET A 313 -30.33 13.69 1.57
C MET A 313 -29.35 12.54 1.76
N PHE A 314 -28.77 12.41 2.96
CA PHE A 314 -27.90 11.28 3.28
C PHE A 314 -28.62 9.93 3.22
N ASP A 315 -29.93 9.91 3.46
CA ASP A 315 -30.74 8.69 3.57
C ASP A 315 -31.42 8.27 2.27
N HIS A 316 -31.24 9.04 1.20
CA HIS A 316 -31.81 8.68 -0.10
C HIS A 316 -31.19 7.35 -0.59
N CYS A 317 -31.97 6.59 -1.36
CA CYS A 317 -31.47 5.39 -2.03
C CYS A 317 -30.30 5.76 -2.96
N PHE A 318 -29.42 4.78 -3.19
CA PHE A 318 -28.26 4.99 -4.04
C PHE A 318 -28.67 4.96 -5.52
N SER A 319 -28.28 5.97 -6.29
CA SER A 319 -28.51 6.02 -7.73
C SER A 319 -27.39 5.34 -8.52
N GLU A 320 -27.69 4.90 -9.75
CA GLU A 320 -26.68 4.33 -10.66
C GLU A 320 -25.60 5.39 -10.99
N GLU A 321 -25.99 6.64 -11.20
CA GLU A 321 -25.10 7.74 -11.54
C GLU A 321 -24.11 8.04 -10.41
N GLU A 322 -24.58 8.04 -9.18
CA GLU A 322 -23.75 8.26 -7.99
C GLU A 322 -22.69 7.16 -7.85
N ILE A 323 -23.09 5.91 -8.02
CA ILE A 323 -22.18 4.75 -7.95
C ILE A 323 -21.19 4.78 -9.12
N TRP A 324 -21.65 5.06 -10.32
CA TRP A 324 -20.78 5.17 -11.49
C TRP A 324 -19.75 6.28 -11.36
N GLN A 325 -20.13 7.44 -10.85
CA GLN A 325 -19.19 8.53 -10.57
C GLN A 325 -18.14 8.11 -9.54
N ALA A 326 -18.54 7.37 -8.48
CA ALA A 326 -17.59 6.85 -7.50
C ALA A 326 -16.63 5.83 -8.11
N ILE A 327 -17.11 4.95 -9.00
CA ILE A 327 -16.27 4.01 -9.79
C ILE A 327 -15.28 4.79 -10.67
N GLY A 328 -15.73 5.85 -11.34
CA GLY A 328 -14.89 6.72 -12.17
C GLY A 328 -13.66 7.28 -11.41
N GLU A 329 -13.86 7.63 -10.15
CA GLU A 329 -12.81 8.14 -9.27
C GLU A 329 -11.91 7.04 -8.64
N MET A 330 -12.27 5.76 -8.75
CA MET A 330 -11.40 4.69 -8.25
C MET A 330 -10.12 4.61 -9.08
N PRO A 331 -8.95 4.55 -8.44
CA PRO A 331 -7.68 4.43 -9.16
C PRO A 331 -7.57 3.05 -9.85
N ASN A 332 -7.01 3.06 -11.06
CA ASN A 332 -6.94 1.88 -11.92
C ASN A 332 -5.91 0.85 -11.44
N ASP A 333 -4.83 1.30 -10.78
CA ASP A 333 -3.60 0.55 -10.56
C ASP A 333 -3.17 0.45 -9.08
N LYS A 334 -4.00 0.91 -8.14
CA LYS A 334 -3.72 0.72 -6.71
C LYS A 334 -3.83 -0.75 -6.31
N ALA A 335 -3.13 -1.11 -5.22
CA ALA A 335 -3.18 -2.45 -4.65
C ALA A 335 -4.62 -2.89 -4.36
N PRO A 336 -5.04 -4.05 -4.87
CA PRO A 336 -6.37 -4.57 -4.61
C PRO A 336 -6.52 -5.12 -3.19
N GLY A 337 -7.75 -5.26 -2.74
CA GLY A 337 -8.14 -5.90 -1.50
C GLY A 337 -8.12 -7.45 -1.57
N PRO A 338 -8.84 -8.10 -0.64
CA PRO A 338 -8.93 -9.56 -0.58
C PRO A 338 -9.50 -10.23 -1.83
N ASP A 339 -10.38 -9.55 -2.54
CA ASP A 339 -11.00 -10.00 -3.79
C ASP A 339 -10.06 -9.94 -5.01
N GLY A 340 -8.98 -9.15 -4.91
CA GLY A 340 -7.97 -9.04 -5.95
C GLY A 340 -8.32 -8.12 -7.13
N PHE A 341 -9.48 -7.45 -7.14
CA PHE A 341 -9.91 -6.56 -8.21
C PHE A 341 -9.48 -5.11 -7.97
N THR A 342 -9.16 -4.40 -9.07
CA THR A 342 -8.82 -2.97 -9.08
C THR A 342 -9.99 -2.13 -9.59
N GLY A 343 -9.90 -0.80 -9.45
CA GLY A 343 -10.92 0.10 -10.01
C GLY A 343 -11.11 -0.04 -11.53
N LEU A 344 -10.07 -0.46 -12.25
CA LEU A 344 -10.15 -0.67 -13.69
C LEU A 344 -11.12 -1.80 -14.06
N PHE A 345 -11.17 -2.88 -13.28
CA PHE A 345 -12.14 -3.96 -13.50
C PHE A 345 -13.57 -3.43 -13.44
N PHE A 346 -13.91 -2.68 -12.39
CA PHE A 346 -15.26 -2.13 -12.23
C PHE A 346 -15.65 -1.18 -13.36
N LYS A 347 -14.70 -0.38 -13.86
CA LYS A 347 -14.96 0.55 -15.00
C LYS A 347 -15.28 -0.20 -16.29
N ILE A 348 -14.53 -1.24 -16.60
CA ILE A 348 -14.65 -1.97 -17.86
C ILE A 348 -15.78 -3.00 -17.82
N ALA A 349 -15.94 -3.70 -16.70
CA ALA A 349 -16.95 -4.71 -16.54
C ALA A 349 -18.33 -4.14 -16.14
N TRP A 350 -18.47 -2.81 -15.97
CA TRP A 350 -19.71 -2.18 -15.51
C TRP A 350 -20.97 -2.65 -16.24
N PRO A 351 -21.02 -2.73 -17.58
CA PRO A 351 -22.20 -3.22 -18.29
C PRO A 351 -22.67 -4.62 -17.85
N ILE A 352 -21.74 -5.46 -17.41
CA ILE A 352 -22.00 -6.85 -16.99
C ILE A 352 -22.41 -6.90 -15.52
N ILE A 353 -21.69 -6.14 -14.65
CA ILE A 353 -21.78 -6.29 -13.19
C ILE A 353 -22.81 -5.35 -12.53
N LYS A 354 -23.27 -4.31 -13.22
CA LYS A 354 -24.03 -3.20 -12.62
C LYS A 354 -25.28 -3.66 -11.85
N HIS A 355 -26.04 -4.61 -12.37
CA HIS A 355 -27.28 -5.07 -11.71
C HIS A 355 -27.03 -5.68 -10.33
N ASP A 356 -25.98 -6.49 -10.18
CA ASP A 356 -25.64 -7.09 -8.89
C ASP A 356 -25.03 -6.08 -7.94
N ILE A 357 -24.25 -5.12 -8.45
CA ILE A 357 -23.74 -4.00 -7.64
C ILE A 357 -24.91 -3.15 -7.13
N MET A 358 -25.86 -2.78 -7.99
CA MET A 358 -27.06 -2.02 -7.60
C MET A 358 -27.87 -2.78 -6.56
N ARG A 359 -28.08 -4.09 -6.74
CA ARG A 359 -28.76 -4.95 -5.74
C ARG A 359 -28.05 -4.93 -4.39
N ALA A 360 -26.73 -5.00 -4.39
CA ALA A 360 -25.96 -4.93 -3.15
C ALA A 360 -26.09 -3.56 -2.45
N PHE A 361 -26.12 -2.45 -3.21
CA PHE A 361 -26.39 -1.13 -2.65
C PHE A 361 -27.81 -0.97 -2.13
N GLN A 362 -28.80 -1.55 -2.82
CA GLN A 362 -30.20 -1.59 -2.35
C GLN A 362 -30.35 -2.40 -1.06
N ALA A 363 -29.63 -3.54 -0.94
CA ALA A 363 -29.63 -4.34 0.28
C ALA A 363 -29.04 -3.54 1.46
N ILE A 364 -27.97 -2.76 1.25
CA ILE A 364 -27.43 -1.84 2.27
C ILE A 364 -28.49 -0.81 2.65
N TRP A 365 -29.12 -0.20 1.65
CA TRP A 365 -30.15 0.82 1.91
C TRP A 365 -31.34 0.22 2.66
N ALA A 366 -31.73 -1.00 2.37
CA ALA A 366 -32.79 -1.74 3.08
C ALA A 366 -32.35 -2.28 4.46
N LEU A 367 -31.09 -2.09 4.89
CA LEU A 367 -30.48 -2.64 6.10
C LEU A 367 -30.48 -4.19 6.12
N ASP A 368 -30.51 -4.83 4.96
CA ASP A 368 -30.36 -6.29 4.80
C ASP A 368 -28.87 -6.64 4.64
N GLY A 369 -28.17 -6.65 5.76
CA GLY A 369 -26.71 -6.83 5.79
C GLY A 369 -26.23 -8.22 6.21
N ARG A 370 -27.06 -9.28 6.16
CA ARG A 370 -26.75 -10.61 6.72
C ARG A 370 -25.40 -11.18 6.29
N SER A 371 -25.06 -11.14 5.02
CA SER A 371 -23.76 -11.62 4.50
C SER A 371 -22.80 -10.49 4.12
N PHE A 372 -23.04 -9.26 4.51
CA PHE A 372 -22.17 -8.13 4.18
C PHE A 372 -20.73 -8.33 4.66
N TYR A 373 -20.52 -9.09 5.74
CA TYR A 373 -19.19 -9.45 6.24
C TYR A 373 -18.29 -10.16 5.21
N LEU A 374 -18.87 -10.78 4.18
CA LEU A 374 -18.11 -11.43 3.11
C LEU A 374 -17.36 -10.41 2.22
N VAL A 375 -18.02 -9.28 1.96
CA VAL A 375 -17.49 -8.21 1.11
C VAL A 375 -16.97 -7.00 1.90
N ASN A 376 -17.03 -7.03 3.25
CA ASN A 376 -16.49 -5.99 4.13
C ASN A 376 -15.22 -6.44 4.86
N GLN A 377 -14.32 -7.08 4.14
CA GLN A 377 -13.03 -7.54 4.63
C GLN A 377 -11.90 -6.65 4.14
N ALA A 378 -10.80 -6.62 4.89
CA ALA A 378 -9.57 -5.99 4.47
C ALA A 378 -8.36 -6.89 4.75
N TYR A 379 -7.30 -6.72 3.98
CA TYR A 379 -5.96 -7.12 4.36
C TYR A 379 -5.23 -5.94 4.97
N MET A 380 -4.50 -6.16 6.03
CA MET A 380 -3.63 -5.17 6.65
C MET A 380 -2.18 -5.51 6.36
N VAL A 381 -1.49 -4.62 5.67
CA VAL A 381 -0.07 -4.77 5.33
C VAL A 381 0.74 -3.87 6.24
N LEU A 382 1.83 -4.40 6.79
CA LEU A 382 2.73 -3.70 7.68
C LEU A 382 3.85 -3.02 6.90
N LEU A 383 3.84 -1.68 6.80
CA LEU A 383 4.87 -0.90 6.15
C LEU A 383 5.83 -0.32 7.19
N ARG A 384 7.14 -0.52 7.02
CA ARG A 384 8.17 0.01 7.91
C ARG A 384 8.15 1.54 7.95
N LYS A 385 8.16 2.12 9.16
CA LYS A 385 8.34 3.57 9.39
C LYS A 385 9.81 3.97 9.30
N LYS A 386 10.72 3.06 9.68
CA LYS A 386 12.17 3.24 9.71
C LYS A 386 12.88 1.98 9.19
N ASN A 387 14.13 2.13 8.78
CA ASN A 387 14.88 1.02 8.14
C ASN A 387 15.19 -0.12 9.12
N ASP A 388 15.40 0.17 10.39
CA ASP A 388 15.72 -0.76 11.49
C ASP A 388 14.47 -1.23 12.26
N ALA A 389 13.29 -1.19 11.64
CA ALA A 389 12.04 -1.60 12.26
C ALA A 389 12.15 -3.02 12.82
N SER A 390 11.96 -3.18 14.13
CA SER A 390 12.03 -4.45 14.84
C SER A 390 10.81 -4.73 15.70
N SER A 391 10.12 -3.71 16.22
CA SER A 391 8.89 -3.86 17.00
C SER A 391 7.65 -3.61 16.13
N ILE A 392 6.47 -4.13 16.54
CA ILE A 392 5.21 -3.94 15.79
C ILE A 392 4.88 -2.44 15.66
N GLY A 393 5.21 -1.63 16.67
CA GLY A 393 5.01 -0.18 16.66
C GLY A 393 5.83 0.57 15.59
N ASP A 394 6.89 -0.03 15.07
CA ASP A 394 7.72 0.53 14.00
C ASP A 394 7.09 0.40 12.60
N TYR A 395 5.92 -0.24 12.52
CA TYR A 395 5.20 -0.41 11.26
C TYR A 395 3.94 0.45 11.21
N ARG A 396 3.58 0.87 9.98
CA ARG A 396 2.28 1.47 9.68
C ARG A 396 1.35 0.39 9.15
N PRO A 397 0.19 0.18 9.77
CA PRO A 397 -0.81 -0.72 9.22
C PRO A 397 -1.55 -0.01 8.06
N ILE A 398 -1.49 -0.57 6.86
CA ILE A 398 -2.22 -0.08 5.70
C ILE A 398 -3.28 -1.08 5.31
N SER A 399 -4.54 -0.65 5.23
CA SER A 399 -5.67 -1.52 4.91
C SER A 399 -5.88 -1.61 3.40
N LEU A 400 -5.84 -2.83 2.87
CA LEU A 400 -6.25 -3.15 1.51
C LEU A 400 -7.69 -3.67 1.57
N ILE A 401 -8.64 -2.79 1.32
CA ILE A 401 -10.06 -3.03 1.54
C ILE A 401 -10.63 -3.74 0.31
N HIS A 402 -11.57 -4.68 0.54
CA HIS A 402 -12.36 -5.33 -0.51
C HIS A 402 -12.97 -4.28 -1.45
N SER A 403 -12.92 -4.53 -2.75
CA SER A 403 -13.28 -3.52 -3.76
C SER A 403 -14.70 -2.97 -3.61
N PHE A 404 -15.68 -3.83 -3.28
CA PHE A 404 -17.06 -3.40 -3.04
C PHE A 404 -17.18 -2.52 -1.79
N ALA A 405 -16.57 -2.90 -0.66
CA ALA A 405 -16.59 -2.08 0.55
C ALA A 405 -15.91 -0.72 0.30
N LYS A 406 -14.83 -0.70 -0.48
CA LYS A 406 -14.17 0.53 -0.89
C LYS A 406 -15.04 1.41 -1.78
N LEU A 407 -15.82 0.80 -2.69
CA LEU A 407 -16.78 1.52 -3.52
C LEU A 407 -17.89 2.13 -2.65
N LEU A 408 -18.46 1.37 -1.71
CA LEU A 408 -19.46 1.84 -0.78
C LEU A 408 -18.96 3.05 0.04
N THR A 409 -17.80 2.89 0.68
CA THR A 409 -17.23 3.98 1.50
C THR A 409 -16.83 5.18 0.65
N LYS A 410 -16.53 5.00 -0.63
CA LYS A 410 -16.29 6.09 -1.58
C LYS A 410 -17.57 6.86 -1.90
N VAL A 411 -18.69 6.17 -2.10
CA VAL A 411 -20.01 6.80 -2.31
C VAL A 411 -20.42 7.59 -1.06
N LEU A 412 -20.31 6.99 0.13
CA LEU A 412 -20.62 7.67 1.39
C LEU A 412 -19.71 8.89 1.64
N ALA A 413 -18.42 8.76 1.33
CA ALA A 413 -17.47 9.88 1.42
C ALA A 413 -17.83 11.03 0.48
N ARG A 414 -18.34 10.75 -0.72
CA ARG A 414 -18.81 11.79 -1.65
C ARG A 414 -20.04 12.51 -1.09
N ARG A 415 -21.03 11.78 -0.57
CA ARG A 415 -22.18 12.38 0.12
C ARG A 415 -21.74 13.28 1.26
N LEU A 416 -20.83 12.79 2.12
CA LEU A 416 -20.33 13.57 3.25
C LEU A 416 -19.51 14.80 2.82
N THR A 417 -18.70 14.69 1.78
CA THR A 417 -17.82 15.78 1.30
C THR A 417 -18.62 17.03 0.92
N SER A 418 -19.83 16.89 0.37
CA SER A 418 -20.69 18.01 -0.01
C SER A 418 -21.15 18.84 1.21
N HIS A 419 -21.20 18.24 2.39
CA HIS A 419 -21.72 18.85 3.60
C HIS A 419 -20.64 19.11 4.67
N VAL A 420 -19.43 18.57 4.51
CA VAL A 420 -18.36 18.64 5.52
C VAL A 420 -18.03 20.09 5.92
N LYS A 421 -18.11 21.04 4.98
CA LYS A 421 -17.88 22.47 5.26
C LYS A 421 -18.89 23.09 6.25
N LYS A 422 -20.10 22.55 6.31
CA LYS A 422 -21.15 23.01 7.24
C LYS A 422 -20.95 22.39 8.62
N LEU A 423 -20.29 21.23 8.67
CA LEU A 423 -20.11 20.43 9.89
C LEU A 423 -18.80 20.71 10.62
N VAL A 424 -17.86 21.38 9.94
CA VAL A 424 -16.49 21.55 10.42
C VAL A 424 -16.11 23.02 10.40
N LYS A 425 -15.45 23.49 11.48
CA LYS A 425 -15.00 24.88 11.59
C LYS A 425 -13.90 25.20 10.58
N GLN A 426 -13.80 26.48 10.19
CA GLN A 426 -12.81 26.97 9.22
C GLN A 426 -11.36 26.73 9.65
N SER A 427 -11.07 26.60 10.93
CA SER A 427 -9.73 26.29 11.46
C SER A 427 -9.25 24.89 11.10
N GLN A 428 -10.16 23.95 10.74
CA GLN A 428 -9.82 22.60 10.32
C GLN A 428 -9.51 22.58 8.81
N SER A 429 -8.27 22.32 8.46
CA SER A 429 -7.82 22.32 7.05
C SER A 429 -7.44 20.96 6.51
N ALA A 430 -7.17 19.98 7.38
CA ALA A 430 -6.78 18.64 6.93
C ALA A 430 -7.95 17.90 6.29
N PHE A 431 -7.70 17.18 5.18
CA PHE A 431 -8.65 16.35 4.43
C PHE A 431 -9.86 17.10 3.82
N ILE A 432 -9.89 18.42 3.87
CA ILE A 432 -10.93 19.25 3.26
C ILE A 432 -10.40 19.80 1.93
N ARG A 433 -11.06 19.43 0.83
CA ARG A 433 -10.58 19.63 -0.57
C ARG A 433 -10.27 21.08 -0.94
N THR A 434 -10.91 22.05 -0.26
CA THR A 434 -10.82 23.48 -0.56
C THR A 434 -9.96 24.25 0.42
N GLN A 435 -9.38 23.60 1.42
CA GLN A 435 -8.55 24.23 2.45
C GLN A 435 -7.10 23.76 2.33
N LEU A 436 -6.18 24.69 2.54
CA LEU A 436 -4.75 24.43 2.45
C LEU A 436 -4.14 24.34 3.85
N ILE A 437 -3.48 23.22 4.14
CA ILE A 437 -2.76 23.01 5.42
C ILE A 437 -1.74 24.12 5.67
N HIS A 438 -1.16 24.69 4.61
CA HIS A 438 -0.21 25.80 4.69
C HIS A 438 -0.79 27.08 5.29
N GLU A 439 -2.09 27.32 5.21
CA GLU A 439 -2.75 28.49 5.80
C GLU A 439 -2.69 28.43 7.33
N ASN A 440 -3.00 27.29 7.93
CA ASN A 440 -2.88 27.09 9.37
C ASN A 440 -1.43 27.20 9.85
N TYR A 441 -0.48 26.65 9.07
CA TYR A 441 0.95 26.80 9.40
C TYR A 441 1.38 28.27 9.38
N LYS A 442 0.97 29.04 8.36
CA LYS A 442 1.25 30.48 8.28
C LYS A 442 0.60 31.25 9.43
N ALA A 443 -0.66 30.94 9.76
CA ALA A 443 -1.35 31.59 10.88
C ALA A 443 -0.59 31.40 12.20
N VAL A 444 -0.19 30.15 12.53
CA VAL A 444 0.62 29.86 13.71
C VAL A 444 1.98 30.59 13.67
N GLN A 445 2.67 30.61 12.53
CA GLN A 445 3.96 31.30 12.40
C GLN A 445 3.83 32.81 12.58
N LEU A 446 2.79 33.42 11.99
CA LEU A 446 2.53 34.86 12.11
C LEU A 446 2.15 35.23 13.55
N SER A 447 1.27 34.46 14.18
CA SER A 447 0.89 34.65 15.59
C SER A 447 2.11 34.57 16.52
N ALA A 448 2.97 33.56 16.34
CA ALA A 448 4.18 33.41 17.14
C ALA A 448 5.15 34.59 16.95
N LYS A 449 5.33 35.07 15.71
CA LYS A 449 6.18 36.27 15.42
C LYS A 449 5.60 37.53 16.05
N LEU A 450 4.28 37.71 16.02
CA LEU A 450 3.62 38.89 16.59
C LEU A 450 3.73 38.91 18.11
N LEU A 451 3.44 37.79 18.78
CA LEU A 451 3.59 37.64 20.23
C LEU A 451 5.04 37.88 20.69
N HIS A 452 6.01 37.38 19.93
CA HIS A 452 7.43 37.64 20.20
C HIS A 452 7.80 39.13 20.09
N ARG A 453 7.34 39.81 19.03
CA ARG A 453 7.55 41.26 18.86
C ARG A 453 6.93 42.09 19.97
N GLN A 454 5.75 41.71 20.41
CA GLN A 454 4.99 42.38 21.48
C GLN A 454 5.49 42.00 22.89
N LYS A 455 6.47 41.08 22.99
CA LYS A 455 7.01 40.55 24.26
C LYS A 455 5.92 39.98 25.18
N ILE A 456 4.85 39.39 24.59
CA ILE A 456 3.77 38.75 25.34
C ILE A 456 4.21 37.34 25.71
N PRO A 457 4.33 37.00 27.02
CA PRO A 457 4.61 35.62 27.42
C PRO A 457 3.54 34.68 26.93
N SER A 458 3.90 33.70 26.11
CA SER A 458 2.96 32.79 25.48
C SER A 458 3.55 31.40 25.35
N ALA A 459 2.72 30.36 25.39
CA ALA A 459 3.10 28.98 25.17
C ALA A 459 2.34 28.41 23.96
N LEU A 460 3.07 27.75 23.07
CA LEU A 460 2.48 26.97 21.97
C LEU A 460 2.41 25.50 22.39
N ILE A 461 1.21 24.96 22.48
CA ILE A 461 0.99 23.54 22.76
C ILE A 461 0.69 22.83 21.44
N LYS A 462 1.58 21.93 21.03
CA LYS A 462 1.37 21.03 19.91
C LYS A 462 0.96 19.66 20.44
N VAL A 463 -0.25 19.24 20.11
CA VAL A 463 -0.77 17.91 20.48
C VAL A 463 -0.64 16.98 19.28
N ASP A 464 -0.05 15.80 19.49
CA ASP A 464 -0.01 14.72 18.50
C ASP A 464 -0.79 13.52 19.03
N ILE A 465 -1.75 13.04 18.24
CA ILE A 465 -2.61 11.92 18.62
C ILE A 465 -1.96 10.61 18.18
N ALA A 466 -1.47 9.85 19.15
CA ALA A 466 -0.88 8.54 18.88
C ALA A 466 -1.92 7.57 18.30
N LYS A 467 -1.57 6.93 17.18
CA LYS A 467 -2.45 5.94 16.48
C LYS A 467 -3.86 6.49 16.19
N ALA A 468 -3.95 7.74 15.76
CA ALA A 468 -5.18 8.52 15.65
C ALA A 468 -6.36 7.76 15.01
N PHE A 469 -6.15 7.09 13.86
CA PHE A 469 -7.20 6.31 13.20
C PHE A 469 -7.54 5.01 13.95
N ASP A 470 -6.56 4.35 14.53
CA ASP A 470 -6.73 3.03 15.12
C ASP A 470 -7.41 3.08 16.50
N THR A 471 -7.42 4.26 17.15
CA THR A 471 -7.93 4.45 18.53
C THR A 471 -9.31 5.08 18.61
N VAL A 472 -9.92 5.49 17.50
CA VAL A 472 -11.26 6.09 17.49
C VAL A 472 -12.27 5.14 18.11
N ASN A 473 -12.90 5.58 19.19
CA ASN A 473 -13.96 4.84 19.86
C ASN A 473 -15.27 4.95 19.07
N TRP A 474 -15.83 3.82 18.65
CA TRP A 474 -17.05 3.81 17.84
C TRP A 474 -18.28 4.35 18.58
N ARG A 475 -18.40 4.09 19.88
CA ARG A 475 -19.50 4.63 20.66
C ARG A 475 -19.46 6.16 20.70
N PHE A 476 -18.25 6.73 20.90
CA PHE A 476 -18.07 8.17 20.82
C PHE A 476 -18.40 8.72 19.42
N LEU A 477 -17.86 8.09 18.38
CA LEU A 477 -18.12 8.48 16.98
C LEU A 477 -19.62 8.50 16.68
N LEU A 478 -20.36 7.44 17.08
CA LEU A 478 -21.79 7.33 16.81
C LEU A 478 -22.61 8.36 17.56
N ASN A 479 -22.31 8.55 18.85
CA ASN A 479 -22.99 9.58 19.64
C ASN A 479 -22.75 10.97 19.03
N LEU A 480 -21.50 11.26 18.62
CA LEU A 480 -21.18 12.51 17.94
C LEU A 480 -21.98 12.67 16.65
N LEU A 481 -21.98 11.65 15.78
CA LEU A 481 -22.72 11.71 14.50
C LEU A 481 -24.22 11.88 14.73
N GLN A 482 -24.79 11.25 15.77
CA GLN A 482 -26.17 11.42 16.15
C GLN A 482 -26.45 12.88 16.54
N HIS A 483 -25.60 13.51 17.33
CA HIS A 483 -25.75 14.93 17.72
C HIS A 483 -25.50 15.88 16.53
N LEU A 484 -24.66 15.49 15.56
CA LEU A 484 -24.52 16.21 14.30
C LEU A 484 -25.74 16.05 13.36
N GLY A 485 -26.78 15.30 13.77
CA GLY A 485 -28.03 15.14 13.03
C GLY A 485 -28.02 14.04 11.97
N PHE A 486 -27.02 13.15 11.96
CA PHE A 486 -27.05 11.99 11.07
C PHE A 486 -28.12 10.98 11.52
N SER A 487 -28.85 10.43 10.57
CA SER A 487 -29.88 9.44 10.83
C SER A 487 -29.30 8.12 11.37
N ARG A 488 -30.15 7.35 12.04
CA ARG A 488 -29.80 6.01 12.51
C ARG A 488 -29.38 5.08 11.35
N ARG A 489 -29.99 5.18 10.20
CA ARG A 489 -29.66 4.42 9.00
C ARG A 489 -28.20 4.64 8.57
N TRP A 490 -27.75 5.89 8.56
CA TRP A 490 -26.38 6.25 8.22
C TRP A 490 -25.37 5.69 9.23
N LEU A 491 -25.73 5.72 10.51
CA LEU A 491 -24.93 5.15 11.59
C LEU A 491 -24.77 3.62 11.43
N ASP A 492 -25.85 2.92 11.09
CA ASP A 492 -25.83 1.47 10.89
C ASP A 492 -24.95 1.08 9.70
N TRP A 493 -24.89 1.88 8.64
CA TRP A 493 -23.99 1.65 7.50
C TRP A 493 -22.50 1.70 7.88
N ILE A 494 -22.13 2.57 8.79
CA ILE A 494 -20.75 2.72 9.27
C ILE A 494 -20.33 1.53 10.14
N LEU A 495 -21.24 1.06 11.00
CA LEU A 495 -20.95 0.01 11.99
C LEU A 495 -20.85 -1.39 11.43
N SER A 496 -21.34 -1.63 10.22
CA SER A 496 -21.49 -2.98 9.72
C SER A 496 -20.16 -3.73 9.57
N SER A 497 -19.98 -4.74 10.42
CA SER A 497 -19.15 -5.97 10.23
C SER A 497 -17.74 -5.80 9.65
N ALA A 498 -17.02 -4.72 9.97
CA ALA A 498 -15.64 -4.55 9.52
C ALA A 498 -14.70 -5.62 10.10
N SER A 499 -13.94 -6.29 9.25
CA SER A 499 -12.91 -7.23 9.69
C SER A 499 -11.64 -7.11 8.88
N THR A 500 -10.52 -7.52 9.50
CA THR A 500 -9.20 -7.43 8.91
C THR A 500 -8.40 -8.70 9.16
N LYS A 501 -7.53 -9.06 8.20
CA LYS A 501 -6.49 -10.09 8.39
C LYS A 501 -5.14 -9.44 8.15
N VAL A 502 -4.24 -9.51 9.12
CA VAL A 502 -2.89 -8.98 8.95
C VAL A 502 -2.08 -9.91 8.05
N ILE A 503 -1.39 -9.33 7.08
CA ILE A 503 -0.50 -10.07 6.19
C ILE A 503 0.91 -10.01 6.75
N LEU A 504 1.43 -11.14 7.18
CA LEU A 504 2.83 -11.32 7.53
C LEU A 504 3.54 -12.11 6.42
N ASN A 505 4.61 -11.56 5.87
CA ASN A 505 5.44 -12.20 4.84
C ASN A 505 4.67 -12.82 3.65
N GLY A 506 3.54 -12.22 3.29
CA GLY A 506 2.69 -12.73 2.21
C GLY A 506 1.55 -13.63 2.69
N SER A 507 1.55 -14.16 3.89
CA SER A 507 0.52 -15.04 4.44
C SER A 507 -0.52 -14.26 5.24
N PRO A 508 -1.85 -14.42 5.01
CA PRO A 508 -2.88 -13.80 5.82
C PRO A 508 -3.04 -14.53 7.15
N GLY A 509 -2.98 -13.76 8.22
CA GLY A 509 -3.24 -14.26 9.58
C GLY A 509 -4.72 -14.51 9.88
N ARG A 510 -5.01 -14.69 11.16
CA ARG A 510 -6.38 -14.85 11.69
C ARG A 510 -7.23 -13.59 11.45
N ARG A 511 -8.54 -13.77 11.42
CA ARG A 511 -9.50 -12.67 11.25
C ARG A 511 -9.67 -11.90 12.55
N ILE A 512 -9.54 -10.58 12.48
CA ILE A 512 -9.80 -9.62 13.56
C ILE A 512 -11.09 -8.89 13.22
N CYS A 513 -12.09 -8.98 14.10
CA CYS A 513 -13.33 -8.20 13.98
C CYS A 513 -13.13 -6.87 14.68
N HIS A 514 -13.40 -5.75 13.99
CA HIS A 514 -13.19 -4.43 14.58
C HIS A 514 -14.30 -4.11 15.61
N ALA A 515 -13.91 -3.57 16.73
CA ALA A 515 -14.77 -2.99 17.76
C ALA A 515 -14.49 -1.49 17.98
N ARG A 516 -13.41 -0.99 17.40
CA ARG A 516 -12.99 0.42 17.37
C ARG A 516 -12.03 0.68 16.22
N GLY A 517 -11.66 1.93 16.02
CA GLY A 517 -10.71 2.37 14.99
C GLY A 517 -11.36 2.56 13.61
N LEU A 518 -10.68 3.32 12.79
CA LEU A 518 -11.02 3.59 11.39
C LEU A 518 -9.96 2.97 10.50
N ARG A 519 -10.36 2.37 9.38
CA ARG A 519 -9.41 1.74 8.47
C ARG A 519 -8.54 2.79 7.77
N GLN A 520 -7.24 2.65 7.84
CA GLN A 520 -6.32 3.48 7.06
C GLN A 520 -6.45 3.15 5.57
N GLU A 521 -6.46 4.16 4.68
CA GLU A 521 -6.74 4.08 3.24
C GLU A 521 -8.22 3.83 2.86
N ASP A 522 -9.15 3.85 3.81
CA ASP A 522 -10.58 3.89 3.53
C ASP A 522 -10.99 5.30 3.11
N PRO A 523 -11.76 5.47 2.01
CA PRO A 523 -12.18 6.81 1.55
C PRO A 523 -13.00 7.62 2.55
N LEU A 524 -13.77 6.97 3.41
CA LEU A 524 -14.62 7.63 4.40
C LEU A 524 -13.88 7.96 5.70
N SER A 525 -12.89 7.14 6.08
CA SER A 525 -12.18 7.27 7.36
C SER A 525 -11.57 8.65 7.64
N PRO A 526 -10.93 9.35 6.67
CA PRO A 526 -10.41 10.69 6.92
C PRO A 526 -11.49 11.70 7.29
N LEU A 527 -12.65 11.63 6.64
CA LEU A 527 -13.76 12.55 6.90
C LEU A 527 -14.41 12.27 8.27
N LEU A 528 -14.59 11.00 8.63
CA LEU A 528 -15.05 10.61 9.96
C LEU A 528 -14.08 11.07 11.05
N PHE A 529 -12.78 10.96 10.81
CA PHE A 529 -11.76 11.43 11.75
C PHE A 529 -11.81 12.95 11.92
N VAL A 530 -12.03 13.70 10.84
CA VAL A 530 -12.23 15.15 10.90
C VAL A 530 -13.44 15.50 11.77
N LEU A 531 -14.56 14.78 11.62
CA LEU A 531 -15.74 14.98 12.47
C LEU A 531 -15.45 14.63 13.94
N VAL A 532 -14.69 13.55 14.20
CA VAL A 532 -14.26 13.20 15.56
C VAL A 532 -13.51 14.35 16.24
N MET A 533 -12.68 15.08 15.47
CA MET A 533 -11.91 16.21 15.98
C MET A 533 -12.76 17.45 16.31
N GLU A 534 -13.98 17.53 15.78
CA GLU A 534 -14.91 18.62 16.17
C GLU A 534 -15.36 18.53 17.63
N GLY A 535 -15.40 17.32 18.22
CA GLY A 535 -15.70 17.16 19.66
C GLY A 535 -14.68 17.89 20.56
N PRO A 536 -13.36 17.59 20.49
CA PRO A 536 -12.33 18.35 21.20
C PRO A 536 -12.33 19.85 20.86
N ASN A 537 -12.59 20.22 19.61
CA ASN A 537 -12.67 21.61 19.19
C ASN A 537 -13.85 22.35 19.86
N ALA A 538 -15.01 21.72 19.95
CA ALA A 538 -16.17 22.26 20.65
C ALA A 538 -15.91 22.41 22.17
N LEU A 539 -15.22 21.44 22.80
CA LEU A 539 -14.79 21.54 24.19
C LEU A 539 -13.85 22.73 24.43
N LEU A 540 -12.90 22.98 23.54
CA LEU A 540 -12.01 24.16 23.65
C LEU A 540 -12.81 25.46 23.54
N ASN A 541 -13.82 25.53 22.67
CA ASN A 541 -14.68 26.72 22.57
C ASN A 541 -15.56 26.89 23.80
N LEU A 542 -16.08 25.81 24.37
CA LEU A 542 -16.84 25.87 25.64
C LEU A 542 -15.94 26.37 26.79
N ALA A 543 -14.71 25.87 26.88
CA ALA A 543 -13.73 26.32 27.86
C ALA A 543 -13.40 27.82 27.69
N TYR A 544 -13.30 28.28 26.45
CA TYR A 544 -13.14 29.70 26.14
C TYR A 544 -14.36 30.52 26.57
N GLY A 545 -15.58 30.10 26.21
CA GLY A 545 -16.81 30.77 26.60
C GLY A 545 -17.02 30.84 28.13
N ARG A 546 -16.49 29.86 28.87
CA ARG A 546 -16.50 29.84 30.36
C ARG A 546 -15.34 30.60 30.99
N GLY A 547 -14.49 31.30 30.21
CA GLY A 547 -13.36 32.09 30.69
C GLY A 547 -12.15 31.26 31.19
N LEU A 548 -12.16 29.93 30.97
CA LEU A 548 -11.02 29.04 31.30
C LEU A 548 -9.84 29.21 30.34
N LEU A 549 -10.11 29.66 29.14
CA LEU A 549 -9.11 29.99 28.11
C LEU A 549 -9.26 31.47 27.73
N ARG A 550 -8.15 32.13 27.47
CA ARG A 550 -8.15 33.53 27.00
C ARG A 550 -7.73 33.54 25.53
N THR A 551 -8.33 34.44 24.71
CA THR A 551 -7.84 34.70 23.36
C THR A 551 -6.45 35.29 23.42
N LEU A 552 -5.65 34.99 22.43
CA LEU A 552 -4.54 35.83 22.03
C LEU A 552 -5.13 37.22 21.71
N HIS A 553 -4.51 38.28 22.17
CA HIS A 553 -4.95 39.68 22.08
C HIS A 553 -5.83 40.01 20.87
N PRO A 554 -6.90 40.87 21.01
CA PRO A 554 -7.89 41.11 19.96
C PRO A 554 -7.36 41.68 18.63
N MET A 555 -6.07 41.92 18.50
CA MET A 555 -5.41 42.35 17.26
C MET A 555 -4.73 41.20 16.48
N ILE A 556 -4.96 39.98 16.85
CA ILE A 556 -4.49 38.77 16.15
C ILE A 556 -5.74 37.96 15.72
#